data_36f8bf062104b8521818e68a68ac7d2e
#
_entry.id   36f8bf062104b8521818e68a68ac7d2e
#
_cell.length_a   1.000
_cell.length_b   1.000
_cell.length_c   1.000
_cell.angle_alpha   90.00
_cell.angle_beta   90.00
_cell.angle_gamma   90.00
#
_symmetry.space_group_name_H-M   'P 1'
#
loop_
_entity.id
_entity.type
_entity.pdbx_description
1 polymer ?
#
loop_
_entity_poly.entity_id
_entity_poly.type
_entity_poly.pdbx_seq_one_letter_code
_entity_poly.pdbx_strand_id
1 'polypeptide(L)'
;KNFAYRGIRIFTLSQLKFRIRDYTRILSVISLLFALALGAITVGLNFNSLNDQAVKSKYYDATIIENSPAVQKNVDKLDIKTRSTYHYVETKKDVYFDKSEFEKTPLRDVKFKQNGNNFPIYKPVTLKTSELTMKDSYAGNVLRIQTNTLGKTVKLVSSNQLKNIQGQKKFITLITVKDFVKDYLTL
;
A
#
# COMPACT_ATOMS: atom_id res chain seq x y z
N LYS A 1 17.02 -50.76 -60.30
CA LYS A 1 17.77 -49.82 -59.45
C LYS A 1 16.85 -48.81 -58.68
N ASN A 2 15.60 -48.56 -59.09
CA ASN A 2 14.74 -47.57 -58.45
C ASN A 2 14.02 -48.06 -57.18
N PHE A 3 13.95 -49.36 -56.94
CA PHE A 3 13.23 -49.91 -55.77
C PHE A 3 13.99 -49.73 -54.46
N ALA A 4 15.28 -49.89 -54.49
CA ALA A 4 16.16 -49.71 -53.33
C ALA A 4 16.20 -48.23 -52.83
N TYR A 5 16.18 -47.30 -53.75
CA TYR A 5 16.13 -45.87 -53.44
C TYR A 5 14.82 -45.43 -52.79
N ARG A 6 13.70 -46.06 -53.09
CA ARG A 6 12.40 -45.80 -52.43
C ARG A 6 12.40 -46.29 -50.99
N GLY A 7 12.98 -47.48 -50.72
CA GLY A 7 13.06 -48.02 -49.35
C GLY A 7 13.92 -47.19 -48.44
N ILE A 8 15.07 -46.70 -48.90
CA ILE A 8 16.00 -45.87 -48.15
C ILE A 8 15.32 -44.50 -47.84
N ARG A 9 14.63 -43.90 -48.77
CA ARG A 9 13.90 -42.63 -48.57
C ARG A 9 12.80 -42.74 -47.53
N ILE A 10 12.04 -43.85 -47.55
CA ILE A 10 10.98 -44.09 -46.57
C ILE A 10 11.57 -44.29 -45.17
N PHE A 11 12.67 -44.98 -45.06
CA PHE A 11 13.35 -45.22 -43.79
C PHE A 11 13.95 -43.92 -43.20
N THR A 12 14.62 -43.09 -44.03
CA THR A 12 15.15 -41.80 -43.59
C THR A 12 14.05 -40.81 -43.25
N LEU A 13 12.95 -40.78 -43.99
CA LEU A 13 11.80 -39.95 -43.67
C LEU A 13 11.12 -40.40 -42.36
N SER A 14 11.02 -41.69 -42.12
CA SER A 14 10.48 -42.22 -40.86
C SER A 14 11.36 -41.85 -39.67
N GLN A 15 12.69 -42.04 -39.76
CA GLN A 15 13.62 -41.64 -38.72
C GLN A 15 13.58 -40.13 -38.48
N LEU A 16 13.50 -39.30 -39.53
CA LEU A 16 13.40 -37.85 -39.42
C LEU A 16 12.10 -37.45 -38.69
N LYS A 17 10.98 -38.09 -39.04
CA LYS A 17 9.70 -37.86 -38.39
C LYS A 17 9.71 -38.18 -36.90
N PHE A 18 10.36 -39.27 -36.48
CA PHE A 18 10.52 -39.61 -35.06
C PHE A 18 11.39 -38.59 -34.34
N ARG A 19 12.53 -38.20 -34.91
CA ARG A 19 13.44 -37.23 -34.33
C ARG A 19 12.75 -35.86 -34.21
N ILE A 20 12.05 -35.39 -35.23
CA ILE A 20 11.31 -34.11 -35.18
C ILE A 20 10.27 -34.15 -34.05
N ARG A 21 9.54 -35.24 -33.90
CA ARG A 21 8.54 -35.37 -32.83
C ARG A 21 9.13 -35.32 -31.45
N ASP A 22 10.27 -35.96 -31.23
CA ASP A 22 10.96 -35.96 -29.94
C ASP A 22 11.56 -34.58 -29.64
N TYR A 23 12.18 -33.94 -30.64
CA TYR A 23 12.70 -32.58 -30.52
C TYR A 23 11.59 -31.57 -30.24
N THR A 24 10.42 -31.73 -30.91
CA THR A 24 9.28 -30.83 -30.64
C THR A 24 8.77 -30.97 -29.22
N ARG A 25 8.74 -32.19 -28.65
CA ARG A 25 8.35 -32.40 -27.27
C ARG A 25 9.32 -31.74 -26.29
N ILE A 26 10.63 -31.92 -26.48
CA ILE A 26 11.66 -31.30 -25.66
C ILE A 26 11.59 -29.78 -25.77
N LEU A 27 11.45 -29.24 -26.99
CA LEU A 27 11.35 -27.82 -27.24
C LEU A 27 10.12 -27.21 -26.57
N SER A 28 8.98 -27.90 -26.59
CA SER A 28 7.76 -27.48 -25.91
C SER A 28 7.92 -27.40 -24.41
N VAL A 29 8.60 -28.36 -23.77
CA VAL A 29 8.88 -28.35 -22.34
C VAL A 29 9.82 -27.20 -21.99
N ILE A 30 10.88 -27.00 -22.76
CA ILE A 30 11.83 -25.90 -22.56
C ILE A 30 11.10 -24.53 -22.70
N SER A 31 10.27 -24.37 -23.74
CA SER A 31 9.50 -23.14 -23.95
C SER A 31 8.55 -22.87 -22.79
N LEU A 32 7.89 -23.90 -22.25
CA LEU A 32 7.02 -23.78 -21.07
C LEU A 32 7.81 -23.33 -19.84
N LEU A 33 8.99 -23.91 -19.60
CA LEU A 33 9.85 -23.53 -18.49
C LEU A 33 10.33 -22.09 -18.61
N PHE A 34 10.73 -21.65 -19.81
CA PHE A 34 11.07 -20.25 -20.06
C PHE A 34 9.89 -19.30 -19.82
N ALA A 35 8.70 -19.67 -20.29
CA ALA A 35 7.50 -18.84 -20.07
C ALA A 35 7.19 -18.71 -18.57
N LEU A 36 7.29 -19.79 -17.80
CA LEU A 36 7.10 -19.77 -16.35
C LEU A 36 8.18 -18.92 -15.65
N ALA A 37 9.44 -19.06 -16.05
CA ALA A 37 10.53 -18.28 -15.47
C ALA A 37 10.36 -16.78 -15.73
N LEU A 38 10.06 -16.39 -16.98
CA LEU A 38 9.80 -15.00 -17.34
C LEU A 38 8.56 -14.46 -16.62
N GLY A 39 7.50 -15.25 -16.51
CA GLY A 39 6.31 -14.90 -15.75
C GLY A 39 6.61 -14.64 -14.28
N ALA A 40 7.38 -15.49 -13.63
CA ALA A 40 7.78 -15.33 -12.23
C ALA A 40 8.63 -14.06 -12.02
N ILE A 41 9.58 -13.76 -12.90
CA ILE A 41 10.39 -12.54 -12.85
C ILE A 41 9.49 -11.32 -13.00
N THR A 42 8.59 -11.31 -13.97
CA THR A 42 7.66 -10.20 -14.21
C THR A 42 6.78 -9.93 -13.00
N VAL A 43 6.22 -10.98 -12.40
CA VAL A 43 5.42 -10.86 -11.17
C VAL A 43 6.26 -10.31 -10.03
N GLY A 44 7.48 -10.83 -9.82
CA GLY A 44 8.38 -10.36 -8.76
C GLY A 44 8.72 -8.88 -8.88
N LEU A 45 9.05 -8.40 -10.08
CA LEU A 45 9.34 -6.98 -10.33
C LEU A 45 8.11 -6.09 -10.10
N ASN A 46 6.93 -6.54 -10.50
CA ASN A 46 5.69 -5.80 -10.26
C ASN A 46 5.33 -5.72 -8.78
N PHE A 47 5.53 -6.79 -8.01
CA PHE A 47 5.31 -6.76 -6.55
C PHE A 47 6.24 -5.76 -5.85
N ASN A 48 7.50 -5.69 -6.25
CA ASN A 48 8.44 -4.74 -5.67
C ASN A 48 8.01 -3.29 -5.97
N SER A 49 7.60 -3.01 -7.20
CA SER A 49 7.06 -1.70 -7.59
C SER A 49 5.78 -1.32 -6.83
N LEU A 50 4.86 -2.26 -6.62
CA LEU A 50 3.63 -2.04 -5.85
C LEU A 50 3.92 -1.75 -4.38
N ASN A 51 4.86 -2.45 -3.76
CA ASN A 51 5.30 -2.19 -2.40
C ASN A 51 5.87 -0.78 -2.24
N ASP A 52 6.76 -0.37 -3.14
CA ASP A 52 7.34 0.97 -3.14
C ASP A 52 6.27 2.07 -3.28
N GLN A 53 5.29 1.85 -4.16
CA GLN A 53 4.14 2.76 -4.30
C GLN A 53 3.26 2.77 -3.05
N ALA A 54 3.00 1.62 -2.44
CA ALA A 54 2.19 1.52 -1.22
C ALA A 54 2.83 2.27 -0.04
N VAL A 55 4.15 2.17 0.11
CA VAL A 55 4.89 2.92 1.14
C VAL A 55 4.86 4.42 0.85
N LYS A 56 5.14 4.84 -0.38
CA LYS A 56 5.14 6.26 -0.79
C LYS A 56 3.75 6.90 -0.76
N SER A 57 2.68 6.10 -0.84
CA SER A 57 1.30 6.60 -0.83
C SER A 57 0.79 7.02 0.55
N LYS A 58 1.54 6.74 1.63
CA LYS A 58 1.16 7.08 3.00
C LYS A 58 2.11 8.13 3.56
N TYR A 59 1.56 9.12 4.28
CA TYR A 59 2.37 10.10 5.00
C TYR A 59 2.85 9.57 6.35
N TYR A 60 1.99 8.81 7.04
CA TYR A 60 2.30 8.24 8.34
C TYR A 60 2.66 6.76 8.22
N ASP A 61 3.74 6.38 8.87
CA ASP A 61 4.25 5.01 8.86
C ASP A 61 3.46 4.09 9.80
N ALA A 62 2.95 4.66 10.89
CA ALA A 62 2.13 3.92 11.85
C ALA A 62 0.98 4.78 12.39
N THR A 63 -0.15 4.11 12.65
CA THR A 63 -1.35 4.67 13.25
C THR A 63 -1.70 3.84 14.48
N ILE A 64 -1.76 4.48 15.66
CA ILE A 64 -2.10 3.84 16.93
C ILE A 64 -3.45 4.40 17.38
N ILE A 65 -4.47 3.55 17.46
CA ILE A 65 -5.83 3.94 17.85
C ILE A 65 -6.05 3.69 19.36
N GLU A 66 -5.39 2.68 19.93
CA GLU A 66 -5.46 2.36 21.36
C GLU A 66 -4.06 2.12 21.90
N ASN A 67 -3.76 2.71 23.05
CA ASN A 67 -2.43 2.57 23.66
C ASN A 67 -2.46 1.45 24.71
N SER A 68 -2.06 0.24 24.31
CA SER A 68 -1.73 -0.80 25.28
C SER A 68 -0.24 -0.67 25.69
N PRO A 69 0.14 -1.09 26.91
CA PRO A 69 1.54 -1.05 27.35
C PRO A 69 2.49 -1.81 26.41
N ALA A 70 2.02 -2.88 25.78
CA ALA A 70 2.78 -3.67 24.82
C ALA A 70 3.06 -2.88 23.52
N VAL A 71 2.07 -2.15 23.03
CA VAL A 71 2.22 -1.27 21.84
C VAL A 71 3.18 -0.14 22.15
N GLN A 72 3.02 0.52 23.30
CA GLN A 72 3.91 1.61 23.72
C GLN A 72 5.38 1.17 23.78
N LYS A 73 5.67 0.02 24.38
CA LYS A 73 7.02 -0.55 24.46
C LYS A 73 7.66 -0.81 23.08
N ASN A 74 6.85 -1.17 22.09
CA ASN A 74 7.33 -1.37 20.72
C ASN A 74 7.53 -0.05 19.98
N VAL A 75 6.67 0.92 20.22
CA VAL A 75 6.78 2.27 19.67
C VAL A 75 8.02 3.01 20.18
N ASP A 76 8.34 2.84 21.47
CA ASP A 76 9.50 3.47 22.09
C ASP A 76 10.86 2.96 21.54
N LYS A 77 10.84 1.83 20.81
CA LYS A 77 12.02 1.30 20.10
C LYS A 77 12.24 1.92 18.72
N LEU A 78 11.24 2.64 18.19
CA LEU A 78 11.31 3.23 16.87
C LEU A 78 12.00 4.61 16.93
N ASP A 79 12.86 4.91 15.96
CA ASP A 79 13.42 6.25 15.81
C ASP A 79 12.39 7.19 15.18
N ILE A 80 11.55 7.78 16.04
CA ILE A 80 10.39 8.57 15.64
C ILE A 80 10.85 9.96 15.17
N LYS A 81 10.47 10.31 13.95
CA LYS A 81 10.67 11.65 13.38
C LYS A 81 9.58 12.62 13.80
N THR A 82 8.32 12.22 13.67
CA THR A 82 7.17 13.03 14.09
C THR A 82 6.14 12.17 14.78
N ARG A 83 5.53 12.73 15.83
CA ARG A 83 4.42 12.12 16.56
C ARG A 83 3.31 13.14 16.73
N SER A 84 2.12 12.83 16.23
CA SER A 84 0.93 13.68 16.34
C SER A 84 -0.18 12.90 17.00
N THR A 85 -0.70 13.39 18.12
CA THR A 85 -1.79 12.76 18.86
C THR A 85 -3.03 13.64 18.79
N TYR A 86 -4.17 13.05 18.47
CA TYR A 86 -5.46 13.72 18.39
C TYR A 86 -6.46 12.97 19.27
N HIS A 87 -7.07 13.71 20.20
CA HIS A 87 -8.10 13.18 21.09
C HIS A 87 -9.47 13.36 20.46
N TYR A 88 -10.32 12.35 20.63
CA TYR A 88 -11.68 12.42 20.13
C TYR A 88 -12.67 11.66 21.02
N VAL A 89 -13.93 12.03 20.93
CA VAL A 89 -15.05 11.36 21.56
C VAL A 89 -15.93 10.79 20.46
N GLU A 90 -16.14 9.49 20.51
CA GLU A 90 -16.97 8.77 19.56
C GLU A 90 -18.35 8.54 20.13
N THR A 91 -19.38 8.91 19.37
CA THR A 91 -20.78 8.66 19.63
C THR A 91 -21.37 7.72 18.57
N LYS A 92 -22.66 7.41 18.65
CA LYS A 92 -23.31 6.54 17.64
C LYS A 92 -23.29 7.15 16.22
N LYS A 93 -23.45 8.48 16.09
CA LYS A 93 -23.58 9.17 14.79
C LYS A 93 -22.41 10.10 14.48
N ASP A 94 -21.80 10.69 15.50
CA ASP A 94 -20.81 11.75 15.36
C ASP A 94 -19.50 11.36 16.03
N VAL A 95 -18.42 11.98 15.55
CA VAL A 95 -17.10 11.93 16.16
C VAL A 95 -16.63 13.36 16.38
N TYR A 96 -16.28 13.68 17.61
CA TYR A 96 -15.87 15.01 18.05
C TYR A 96 -14.37 15.04 18.31
N PHE A 97 -13.65 15.89 17.61
CA PHE A 97 -12.21 16.08 17.79
C PHE A 97 -11.90 17.43 18.43
N ASP A 98 -10.76 17.49 19.11
CA ASP A 98 -10.22 18.76 19.62
C ASP A 98 -9.63 19.59 18.47
N LYS A 99 -10.26 20.74 18.20
CA LYS A 99 -9.81 21.65 17.14
C LYS A 99 -8.41 22.18 17.38
N SER A 100 -8.06 22.45 18.63
CA SER A 100 -6.76 23.04 19.00
C SER A 100 -5.57 22.14 18.68
N GLU A 101 -5.77 20.81 18.67
CA GLU A 101 -4.75 19.84 18.32
C GLU A 101 -4.41 19.88 16.83
N PHE A 102 -5.42 20.05 15.96
CA PHE A 102 -5.18 20.20 14.52
C PHE A 102 -4.58 21.57 14.16
N GLU A 103 -4.83 22.60 14.95
CA GLU A 103 -4.20 23.92 14.77
C GLU A 103 -2.72 23.87 15.15
N LYS A 104 -2.37 23.15 16.22
CA LYS A 104 -0.97 22.94 16.65
C LYS A 104 -0.22 21.99 15.73
N THR A 105 -0.83 20.90 15.36
CA THR A 105 -0.22 19.84 14.54
C THR A 105 -1.18 19.50 13.40
N PRO A 106 -1.10 20.22 12.26
CA PRO A 106 -2.01 19.97 11.14
C PRO A 106 -1.87 18.55 10.60
N LEU A 107 -2.99 17.91 10.30
CA LEU A 107 -3.02 16.60 9.68
C LEU A 107 -2.37 16.67 8.29
N ARG A 108 -1.53 15.71 7.99
CA ARG A 108 -0.83 15.60 6.71
C ARG A 108 -1.24 14.32 5.99
N ASP A 109 -1.08 14.35 4.69
CA ASP A 109 -1.29 13.18 3.84
C ASP A 109 -0.44 13.29 2.57
N VAL A 110 -0.51 12.30 1.70
CA VAL A 110 0.20 12.29 0.43
C VAL A 110 -0.80 12.33 -0.72
N LYS A 111 -0.72 13.37 -1.55
CA LYS A 111 -1.44 13.41 -2.82
C LYS A 111 -0.56 12.91 -3.95
N PHE A 112 -1.12 12.07 -4.80
CA PHE A 112 -0.45 11.66 -6.02
C PHE A 112 -0.86 12.56 -7.19
N LYS A 113 0.08 12.84 -8.06
CA LYS A 113 -0.15 13.50 -9.35
C LYS A 113 0.35 12.58 -10.45
N GLN A 114 -0.53 12.18 -11.34
CA GLN A 114 -0.15 11.43 -12.53
C GLN A 114 0.50 12.37 -13.52
N ASN A 115 1.69 12.04 -14.00
CA ASN A 115 2.46 12.84 -14.95
C ASN A 115 2.56 12.04 -16.26
N GLY A 116 1.52 12.14 -17.11
CA GLY A 116 1.45 11.41 -18.37
C GLY A 116 1.47 9.88 -18.14
N ASN A 117 2.31 9.18 -18.92
CA ASN A 117 2.50 7.72 -18.83
C ASN A 117 3.54 7.31 -17.76
N ASN A 118 4.07 8.26 -16.99
CA ASN A 118 5.08 7.99 -15.96
C ASN A 118 4.45 7.56 -14.64
N PHE A 119 5.29 6.98 -13.76
CA PHE A 119 4.88 6.61 -12.41
C PHE A 119 4.31 7.82 -11.65
N PRO A 120 3.28 7.61 -10.79
CA PRO A 120 2.69 8.68 -10.02
C PRO A 120 3.72 9.33 -9.08
N ILE A 121 3.73 10.66 -9.04
CA ILE A 121 4.57 11.42 -8.12
C ILE A 121 3.76 11.67 -6.86
N TYR A 122 4.28 11.23 -5.71
CA TYR A 122 3.70 11.40 -4.40
C TYR A 122 4.27 12.66 -3.73
N LYS A 123 3.38 13.59 -3.33
CA LYS A 123 3.78 14.83 -2.64
C LYS A 123 3.07 14.95 -1.30
N PRO A 124 3.80 15.20 -0.20
CA PRO A 124 3.17 15.47 1.09
C PRO A 124 2.37 16.77 1.01
N VAL A 125 1.17 16.75 1.56
CA VAL A 125 0.27 17.90 1.65
C VAL A 125 -0.25 18.05 3.07
N THR A 126 -0.40 19.30 3.51
CA THR A 126 -1.06 19.63 4.77
C THR A 126 -2.55 19.80 4.51
N LEU A 127 -3.38 19.12 5.28
CA LEU A 127 -4.84 19.19 5.16
C LEU A 127 -5.37 20.39 5.94
N LYS A 128 -6.32 21.11 5.34
CA LYS A 128 -6.92 22.27 5.99
C LYS A 128 -7.90 21.82 7.06
N THR A 129 -7.78 22.37 8.26
CA THR A 129 -8.66 22.06 9.40
C THR A 129 -10.15 22.31 9.08
N SER A 130 -10.45 23.35 8.30
CA SER A 130 -11.82 23.66 7.86
C SER A 130 -12.44 22.58 6.98
N GLU A 131 -11.65 21.82 6.24
CA GLU A 131 -12.12 20.76 5.36
C GLU A 131 -12.36 19.42 6.10
N LEU A 132 -11.83 19.25 7.32
CA LEU A 132 -11.95 18.00 8.09
C LEU A 132 -13.41 17.66 8.45
N THR A 133 -14.26 18.67 8.64
CA THR A 133 -15.69 18.50 8.98
C THR A 133 -16.59 18.24 7.77
N MET A 134 -16.12 18.53 6.57
CA MET A 134 -16.90 18.37 5.35
C MET A 134 -17.04 16.89 4.99
N LYS A 135 -18.29 16.44 4.76
CA LYS A 135 -18.60 15.02 4.52
C LYS A 135 -17.86 14.44 3.29
N ASP A 136 -17.84 15.21 2.22
CA ASP A 136 -17.28 14.76 0.92
C ASP A 136 -15.90 15.34 0.63
N SER A 137 -15.26 15.98 1.62
CA SER A 137 -13.91 16.50 1.45
C SER A 137 -12.86 15.36 1.53
N TYR A 138 -11.79 15.55 0.78
CA TYR A 138 -10.62 14.67 0.86
C TYR A 138 -10.07 14.59 2.30
N ALA A 139 -9.89 15.74 2.95
CA ALA A 139 -9.38 15.82 4.31
C ALA A 139 -10.27 15.10 5.34
N GLY A 140 -11.59 15.28 5.24
CA GLY A 140 -12.54 14.57 6.11
C GLY A 140 -12.53 13.05 5.89
N ASN A 141 -12.37 12.61 4.66
CA ASN A 141 -12.27 11.17 4.36
C ASN A 141 -10.98 10.57 4.90
N VAL A 142 -9.83 11.23 4.74
CA VAL A 142 -8.56 10.80 5.32
C VAL A 142 -8.68 10.65 6.83
N LEU A 143 -9.25 11.62 7.52
CA LEU A 143 -9.43 11.54 8.98
C LEU A 143 -10.32 10.38 9.40
N ARG A 144 -11.45 10.14 8.70
CA ARG A 144 -12.36 9.02 8.97
C ARG A 144 -11.70 7.66 8.75
N ILE A 145 -10.87 7.53 7.72
CA ILE A 145 -10.11 6.32 7.45
C ILE A 145 -9.09 6.07 8.58
N GLN A 146 -8.33 7.09 8.94
CA GLN A 146 -7.30 6.99 9.99
C GLN A 146 -7.90 6.61 11.35
N THR A 147 -9.09 7.09 11.66
CA THR A 147 -9.77 6.83 12.95
C THR A 147 -10.74 5.65 12.91
N ASN A 148 -10.90 5.00 11.77
CA ASN A 148 -11.88 3.93 11.55
C ASN A 148 -13.33 4.37 11.89
N THR A 149 -13.69 5.60 11.53
CA THR A 149 -15.01 6.18 11.81
C THR A 149 -15.81 6.45 10.53
N LEU A 150 -15.69 5.58 9.55
CA LEU A 150 -16.42 5.64 8.29
C LEU A 150 -17.92 5.69 8.53
N GLY A 151 -18.60 6.59 7.82
CA GLY A 151 -20.05 6.80 7.95
C GLY A 151 -20.48 7.72 9.09
N LYS A 152 -19.57 8.18 9.96
CA LYS A 152 -19.86 9.14 11.02
C LYS A 152 -19.56 10.58 10.59
N THR A 153 -20.26 11.53 11.20
CA THR A 153 -20.01 12.96 10.96
C THR A 153 -18.89 13.44 11.87
N VAL A 154 -17.87 14.06 11.28
CA VAL A 154 -16.76 14.66 12.01
C VAL A 154 -17.14 16.08 12.43
N LYS A 155 -16.95 16.40 13.70
CA LYS A 155 -17.15 17.72 14.28
C LYS A 155 -15.89 18.16 15.03
N LEU A 156 -15.51 19.41 14.88
CA LEU A 156 -14.41 20.01 15.62
C LEU A 156 -14.98 20.88 16.74
N VAL A 157 -14.51 20.66 17.95
CA VAL A 157 -14.96 21.36 19.16
C VAL A 157 -13.76 21.87 19.94
N SER A 158 -13.98 22.78 20.88
CA SER A 158 -12.92 23.19 21.80
C SER A 158 -12.59 22.10 22.81
N SER A 159 -11.39 22.13 23.39
CA SER A 159 -10.95 21.16 24.42
C SER A 159 -11.92 21.10 25.61
N ASN A 160 -12.51 22.22 25.99
CA ASN A 160 -13.49 22.28 27.10
C ASN A 160 -14.81 21.63 26.72
N GLN A 161 -15.29 21.83 25.50
CA GLN A 161 -16.50 21.18 25.00
C GLN A 161 -16.29 19.67 24.87
N LEU A 162 -15.11 19.25 24.38
CA LEU A 162 -14.80 17.81 24.21
C LEU A 162 -14.88 17.05 25.53
N LYS A 163 -14.42 17.64 26.65
CA LYS A 163 -14.47 17.01 27.97
C LYS A 163 -15.90 16.70 28.45
N ASN A 164 -16.87 17.53 28.04
CA ASN A 164 -18.27 17.46 28.47
C ASN A 164 -19.14 16.56 27.58
N ILE A 165 -18.61 16.11 26.43
CA ILE A 165 -19.37 15.24 25.54
C ILE A 165 -19.41 13.83 26.12
N GLN A 166 -20.63 13.27 26.25
CA GLN A 166 -20.82 11.89 26.61
C GLN A 166 -20.57 10.98 25.40
N GLY A 167 -19.65 10.04 25.56
CA GLY A 167 -19.27 9.09 24.51
C GLY A 167 -18.01 8.33 24.87
N GLN A 168 -17.56 7.51 23.93
CA GLN A 168 -16.33 6.75 24.10
C GLN A 168 -15.14 7.67 23.82
N LYS A 169 -14.37 8.00 24.87
CA LYS A 169 -13.14 8.80 24.74
C LYS A 169 -12.03 7.95 24.17
N LYS A 170 -11.46 8.42 23.07
CA LYS A 170 -10.37 7.75 22.33
C LYS A 170 -9.30 8.75 21.93
N PHE A 171 -8.18 8.26 21.50
CA PHE A 171 -7.16 9.05 20.84
C PHE A 171 -6.55 8.27 19.68
N ILE A 172 -6.00 8.98 18.73
CA ILE A 172 -5.21 8.44 17.65
C ILE A 172 -3.83 9.08 17.67
N THR A 173 -2.79 8.27 17.58
CA THR A 173 -1.42 8.74 17.44
C THR A 173 -0.89 8.34 16.07
N LEU A 174 -0.49 9.32 15.29
CA LEU A 174 0.10 9.19 13.97
C LEU A 174 1.61 9.41 14.06
N ILE A 175 2.39 8.47 13.54
CA ILE A 175 3.84 8.43 13.69
C ILE A 175 4.48 8.38 12.31
N THR A 176 5.55 9.19 12.13
CA THR A 176 6.51 8.99 11.05
C THR A 176 7.86 8.61 11.66
N VAL A 177 8.51 7.62 11.08
CA VAL A 177 9.79 7.09 11.53
C VAL A 177 10.90 7.64 10.64
N LYS A 178 12.08 7.90 11.21
CA LYS A 178 13.26 8.21 10.41
C LYS A 178 13.71 6.92 9.73
N ASP A 179 13.97 7.01 8.44
CA ASP A 179 14.59 5.94 7.63
C ASP A 179 13.83 4.61 7.48
N PHE A 180 12.50 4.58 7.73
CA PHE A 180 11.68 3.39 7.55
C PHE A 180 11.83 2.75 6.15
N VAL A 181 12.14 3.54 5.13
CA VAL A 181 12.28 3.09 3.73
C VAL A 181 13.72 2.71 3.38
N LYS A 182 14.74 3.25 4.08
CA LYS A 182 16.14 2.95 3.76
C LYS A 182 16.57 1.56 4.18
N ASP A 183 16.09 1.07 5.31
CA ASP A 183 16.56 -0.20 5.89
C ASP A 183 15.90 -1.43 5.26
N TYR A 184 14.74 -1.28 4.60
CA TYR A 184 14.04 -2.40 3.95
C TYR A 184 14.30 -2.51 2.43
N LEU A 185 14.91 -1.51 1.80
CA LEU A 185 15.25 -1.54 0.37
C LEU A 185 16.74 -1.85 0.10
N THR A 186 17.52 -2.10 1.13
CA THR A 186 18.95 -2.48 1.04
C THR A 186 19.21 -3.96 1.35
N LEU A 187 18.15 -4.79 1.37
CA LEU A 187 18.27 -6.26 1.42
C LEU A 187 17.99 -6.84 0.00
#